data_60bd82fbb4ba6822343d1a7bc25b7eee
#
_entry.id   60bd82fbb4ba6822343d1a7bc25b7eee
#
_cell.length_a   1.000
_cell.length_b   1.000
_cell.length_c   1.000
_cell.angle_alpha   90.00
_cell.angle_beta   90.00
_cell.angle_gamma   90.00
#
_symmetry.space_group_name_H-M   'P 1'
#
loop_
_entity.id
_entity.type
_entity.pdbx_description
1 polymer ?
#
loop_
_entity_poly.entity_id
_entity_poly.type
_entity_poly.pdbx_seq_one_letter_code
_entity_poly.pdbx_strand_id
1 'polypeptide(L)'
;MLGARSGLATRLKQLNPTLISVHCICHKLALACADTSKDLDYIAGVERDLRTLWKAMDNSPKRTNMYLSVQEELKSLRLQDQSKKIVARRLKKACHTRWLSMGQAVDTVYRDLEAVLRTLQSLEKEDTVACGLLTKMHKPKFIGCIYIFQHVLPILNKLSKTFQKGSVNFSHIGPAVEHAKQKLQTISSDALPVKQLQEDFKPGGRLSRIDLAPTEHHFVEMDRLLKKYVTSLITNIDNRFKASIPVLKAFSIFDVMAIPSIRSPGFKEYGDDHIKSLSKHFFAERETEENDQANVNAEKLKAEWGKFKFDLIDWKDELPRDIKEGKAATTSTTWTLHRMTRQPSFCHFFPLLFSLAERCLSIPVSNAWPERGASALKRVKPRLRNRLKNDMLQALLQVSINGPAVESDACANIIQSAVDAWNRAKKRRNIPQSRGTASTPAAVTQVQVADAAVQADDNEQMETIEAEVQAATTALKLTEDRFEDDDNADDSDYDSDFDFEY
;
A
#
# COMPACT_ATOMS: atom_id res chain seq x y z
N MET A 1 6.04 -17.82 -14.09
CA MET A 1 6.13 -18.66 -12.89
C MET A 1 4.95 -19.60 -12.68
N LEU A 2 3.72 -19.21 -13.01
CA LEU A 2 2.49 -20.00 -12.80
C LEU A 2 1.98 -20.75 -14.03
N GLY A 3 2.77 -20.90 -15.09
CA GLY A 3 2.37 -21.59 -16.32
C GLY A 3 1.93 -23.03 -16.06
N ALA A 4 0.78 -23.42 -16.65
CA ALA A 4 0.14 -24.70 -16.37
C ALA A 4 0.95 -25.93 -16.79
N ARG A 5 1.80 -25.81 -17.79
CA ARG A 5 2.56 -26.96 -18.34
C ARG A 5 3.99 -27.10 -17.77
N SER A 6 4.73 -26.02 -17.61
CA SER A 6 6.15 -26.04 -17.24
C SER A 6 6.56 -24.94 -16.24
N GLY A 7 5.60 -24.26 -15.64
CA GLY A 7 5.86 -23.22 -14.65
C GLY A 7 6.52 -23.77 -13.39
N LEU A 8 7.25 -22.91 -12.66
CA LEU A 8 7.89 -23.28 -11.40
C LEU A 8 6.90 -23.91 -10.42
N ALA A 9 5.70 -23.34 -10.27
CA ALA A 9 4.66 -23.86 -9.40
C ALA A 9 4.24 -25.29 -9.78
N THR A 10 4.13 -25.57 -11.08
CA THR A 10 3.79 -26.91 -11.59
C THR A 10 4.89 -27.92 -11.26
N ARG A 11 6.16 -27.54 -11.46
CA ARG A 11 7.31 -28.41 -11.13
C ARG A 11 7.40 -28.67 -9.62
N LEU A 12 7.19 -27.66 -8.79
CA LEU A 12 7.19 -27.82 -7.33
C LEU A 12 6.02 -28.69 -6.86
N LYS A 13 4.84 -28.61 -7.49
CA LYS A 13 3.69 -29.50 -7.20
C LYS A 13 3.95 -30.96 -7.56
N GLN A 14 4.80 -31.23 -8.55
CA GLN A 14 5.23 -32.60 -8.86
C GLN A 14 6.06 -33.19 -7.73
N LEU A 15 6.90 -32.36 -7.07
CA LEU A 15 7.72 -32.77 -5.92
C LEU A 15 6.89 -32.81 -4.63
N ASN A 16 5.99 -31.85 -4.44
CA ASN A 16 5.11 -31.75 -3.29
C ASN A 16 3.66 -31.51 -3.75
N PRO A 17 2.84 -32.56 -3.87
CA PRO A 17 1.45 -32.47 -4.31
C PRO A 17 0.56 -31.59 -3.40
N THR A 18 0.92 -31.47 -2.11
CA THR A 18 0.17 -30.66 -1.15
C THR A 18 0.49 -29.17 -1.23
N LEU A 19 1.46 -28.79 -2.10
CA LEU A 19 1.83 -27.38 -2.31
C LEU A 19 0.64 -26.57 -2.81
N ILE A 20 0.31 -25.49 -2.11
CA ILE A 20 -0.69 -24.51 -2.54
C ILE A 20 0.02 -23.35 -3.22
N SER A 21 -0.26 -23.15 -4.50
CA SER A 21 0.22 -22.02 -5.28
C SER A 21 -0.81 -20.90 -5.20
N VAL A 22 -0.44 -19.77 -4.59
CA VAL A 22 -1.32 -18.62 -4.42
C VAL A 22 -0.82 -17.46 -5.28
N HIS A 23 -1.72 -16.90 -6.08
CA HIS A 23 -1.46 -15.65 -6.76
C HIS A 23 -1.76 -14.49 -5.80
N CYS A 24 -0.82 -13.56 -5.64
CA CYS A 24 -0.96 -12.39 -4.77
C CYS A 24 -2.30 -11.68 -5.00
N ILE A 25 -3.07 -11.48 -3.92
CA ILE A 25 -4.41 -10.88 -4.01
C ILE A 25 -4.37 -9.41 -4.45
N CYS A 26 -3.33 -8.67 -4.06
CA CYS A 26 -3.15 -7.29 -4.53
C CYS A 26 -2.96 -7.25 -6.05
N HIS A 27 -2.16 -8.19 -6.58
CA HIS A 27 -1.93 -8.28 -8.02
C HIS A 27 -3.19 -8.75 -8.78
N LYS A 28 -3.98 -9.68 -8.22
CA LYS A 28 -5.29 -10.06 -8.79
C LYS A 28 -6.21 -8.85 -8.93
N LEU A 29 -6.27 -7.98 -7.91
CA LEU A 29 -7.06 -6.76 -7.98
C LEU A 29 -6.53 -5.80 -9.04
N ALA A 30 -5.20 -5.61 -9.12
CA ALA A 30 -4.58 -4.78 -10.14
C ALA A 30 -4.89 -5.29 -11.56
N LEU A 31 -4.82 -6.61 -11.77
CA LEU A 31 -5.18 -7.22 -13.05
C LEU A 31 -6.67 -7.03 -13.40
N ALA A 32 -7.60 -7.18 -12.44
CA ALA A 32 -9.01 -6.95 -12.67
C ALA A 32 -9.28 -5.51 -13.16
N CYS A 33 -8.59 -4.54 -12.57
CA CYS A 33 -8.68 -3.15 -12.99
C CYS A 33 -8.07 -2.92 -14.38
N ALA A 34 -6.91 -3.53 -14.65
CA ALA A 34 -6.26 -3.43 -15.98
C ALA A 34 -7.13 -4.05 -17.08
N ASP A 35 -7.76 -5.19 -16.81
CA ASP A 35 -8.71 -5.81 -17.75
C ASP A 35 -9.89 -4.87 -18.02
N THR A 36 -10.43 -4.21 -16.98
CA THR A 36 -11.52 -3.23 -17.14
C THR A 36 -11.11 -2.03 -18.02
N SER A 37 -9.86 -1.56 -17.87
CA SER A 37 -9.35 -0.49 -18.74
C SER A 37 -9.19 -0.95 -20.18
N LYS A 38 -8.84 -2.22 -20.42
CA LYS A 38 -8.80 -2.81 -21.78
C LYS A 38 -10.19 -2.95 -22.38
N ASP A 39 -11.22 -3.27 -21.59
CA ASP A 39 -12.60 -3.40 -22.06
C ASP A 39 -13.21 -2.05 -22.49
N LEU A 40 -12.65 -0.94 -22.04
CA LEU A 40 -13.20 0.40 -22.21
C LEU A 40 -12.14 1.39 -22.72
N ASP A 41 -11.96 1.45 -24.04
CA ASP A 41 -10.95 2.30 -24.71
C ASP A 41 -10.92 3.74 -24.22
N TYR A 42 -12.10 4.32 -23.93
CA TYR A 42 -12.19 5.68 -23.45
C TYR A 42 -11.56 5.83 -22.05
N ILE A 43 -11.81 4.89 -21.16
CA ILE A 43 -11.21 4.85 -19.81
C ILE A 43 -9.68 4.72 -19.93
N ALA A 44 -9.19 3.77 -20.75
CA ALA A 44 -7.77 3.63 -21.02
C ALA A 44 -7.15 4.91 -21.63
N GLY A 45 -7.91 5.62 -22.46
CA GLY A 45 -7.53 6.92 -23.03
C GLY A 45 -7.32 7.98 -21.94
N VAL A 46 -8.28 8.12 -21.03
CA VAL A 46 -8.19 9.08 -19.91
C VAL A 46 -7.02 8.77 -18.98
N GLU A 47 -6.80 7.51 -18.64
CA GLU A 47 -5.64 7.07 -17.85
C GLU A 47 -4.30 7.44 -18.53
N ARG A 48 -4.22 7.26 -19.85
CA ARG A 48 -3.05 7.63 -20.65
C ARG A 48 -2.84 9.14 -20.66
N ASP A 49 -3.92 9.93 -20.80
CA ASP A 49 -3.84 11.38 -20.81
C ASP A 49 -3.43 11.94 -19.44
N LEU A 50 -3.86 11.33 -18.33
CA LEU A 50 -3.39 11.67 -16.98
C LEU A 50 -1.89 11.39 -16.80
N ARG A 51 -1.40 10.25 -17.32
CA ARG A 51 0.05 9.96 -17.32
C ARG A 51 0.84 10.95 -18.17
N THR A 52 0.32 11.31 -19.34
CA THR A 52 0.94 12.29 -20.24
C THR A 52 0.98 13.65 -19.57
N LEU A 53 -0.09 14.09 -18.91
CA LEU A 53 -0.16 15.32 -18.15
C LEU A 53 0.92 15.36 -17.07
N TRP A 54 1.01 14.29 -16.24
CA TRP A 54 2.02 14.20 -15.20
C TRP A 54 3.44 14.30 -15.80
N LYS A 55 3.76 13.47 -16.82
CA LYS A 55 5.08 13.48 -17.48
C LYS A 55 5.39 14.86 -18.08
N ALA A 56 4.43 15.53 -18.67
CA ALA A 56 4.61 16.86 -19.25
C ALA A 56 4.98 17.88 -18.19
N MET A 57 4.35 17.83 -17.00
CA MET A 57 4.66 18.75 -15.90
C MET A 57 5.97 18.38 -15.22
N ASP A 58 6.21 17.10 -14.91
CA ASP A 58 7.38 16.61 -14.19
C ASP A 58 8.69 16.85 -14.95
N ASN A 59 8.67 16.65 -16.28
CA ASN A 59 9.84 16.84 -17.14
C ASN A 59 10.16 18.30 -17.47
N SER A 60 9.40 19.28 -16.97
CA SER A 60 9.60 20.69 -17.28
C SER A 60 9.41 21.61 -16.08
N PRO A 61 10.49 22.13 -15.51
CA PRO A 61 10.40 23.14 -14.45
C PRO A 61 9.55 24.35 -14.86
N LYS A 62 9.60 24.79 -16.15
CA LYS A 62 8.77 25.89 -16.67
C LYS A 62 7.29 25.57 -16.51
N ARG A 63 6.84 24.38 -16.92
CA ARG A 63 5.43 23.96 -16.82
C ARG A 63 4.98 23.80 -15.37
N THR A 64 5.82 23.18 -14.53
CA THR A 64 5.54 23.03 -13.09
C THR A 64 5.41 24.38 -12.41
N ASN A 65 6.33 25.32 -12.66
CA ASN A 65 6.26 26.65 -12.06
C ASN A 65 5.03 27.43 -12.54
N MET A 66 4.67 27.33 -13.82
CA MET A 66 3.44 27.92 -14.35
C MET A 66 2.20 27.35 -13.62
N TYR A 67 2.14 26.05 -13.44
CA TYR A 67 1.03 25.39 -12.73
C TYR A 67 0.93 25.85 -11.27
N LEU A 68 2.05 25.96 -10.56
CA LEU A 68 2.08 26.45 -9.18
C LEU A 68 1.66 27.93 -9.10
N SER A 69 2.12 28.76 -10.03
CA SER A 69 1.74 30.20 -10.14
C SER A 69 0.23 30.34 -10.36
N VAL A 70 -0.37 29.55 -11.27
CA VAL A 70 -1.83 29.59 -11.52
C VAL A 70 -2.60 29.12 -10.27
N GLN A 71 -2.11 28.13 -9.51
CA GLN A 71 -2.72 27.74 -8.24
C GLN A 71 -2.72 28.89 -7.23
N GLU A 72 -1.63 29.64 -7.11
CA GLU A 72 -1.51 30.78 -6.20
C GLU A 72 -2.44 31.94 -6.61
N GLU A 73 -2.53 32.22 -7.91
CA GLU A 73 -3.48 33.19 -8.44
C GLU A 73 -4.93 32.83 -8.13
N LEU A 74 -5.34 31.59 -8.41
CA LEU A 74 -6.68 31.11 -8.10
C LEU A 74 -6.97 31.11 -6.60
N LYS A 75 -5.95 30.86 -5.78
CA LYS A 75 -6.04 30.94 -4.33
C LYS A 75 -6.29 32.37 -3.87
N SER A 76 -5.56 33.35 -4.40
CA SER A 76 -5.76 34.76 -4.06
C SER A 76 -7.16 35.25 -4.41
N LEU A 77 -7.73 34.76 -5.51
CA LEU A 77 -9.10 35.06 -5.94
C LEU A 77 -10.19 34.41 -5.06
N ARG A 78 -9.85 33.32 -4.36
CA ARG A 78 -10.76 32.60 -3.46
C ARG A 78 -10.67 33.01 -1.99
N LEU A 79 -9.70 33.90 -1.63
CA LEU A 79 -9.41 34.30 -0.25
C LEU A 79 -10.48 35.22 0.39
N GLN A 80 -11.63 35.42 -0.22
CA GLN A 80 -12.81 35.93 0.50
C GLN A 80 -13.42 34.90 1.45
N ASP A 81 -13.00 33.63 1.38
CA ASP A 81 -13.46 32.55 2.24
C ASP A 81 -12.28 32.01 3.08
N GLN A 82 -12.16 32.47 4.33
CA GLN A 82 -10.97 32.39 5.19
C GLN A 82 -10.65 31.00 5.79
N SER A 83 -11.19 29.87 5.33
CA SER A 83 -11.18 28.68 6.18
C SER A 83 -10.15 27.59 5.90
N LYS A 84 -9.35 27.60 4.84
CA LYS A 84 -8.33 26.52 4.65
C LYS A 84 -7.07 27.03 3.94
N LYS A 85 -5.89 26.86 4.60
CA LYS A 85 -4.58 26.96 3.95
C LYS A 85 -4.49 25.89 2.85
N ILE A 86 -4.75 26.28 1.60
CA ILE A 86 -4.49 25.43 0.45
C ILE A 86 -3.02 25.60 0.09
N VAL A 87 -2.22 24.56 0.34
CA VAL A 87 -0.81 24.53 -0.07
C VAL A 87 -0.75 24.19 -1.56
N ALA A 88 0.00 24.97 -2.34
CA ALA A 88 0.26 24.66 -3.74
C ALA A 88 0.94 23.28 -3.84
N ARG A 89 0.41 22.39 -4.67
CA ARG A 89 0.86 20.99 -4.75
C ARG A 89 1.23 20.65 -6.19
N ARG A 90 2.31 19.89 -6.34
CA ARG A 90 2.67 19.29 -7.62
C ARG A 90 1.67 18.19 -8.00
N LEU A 91 1.54 17.92 -9.29
CA LEU A 91 0.76 16.78 -9.77
C LEU A 91 1.41 15.47 -9.32
N LYS A 92 0.60 14.54 -8.88
CA LYS A 92 1.05 13.21 -8.49
C LYS A 92 1.18 12.28 -9.71
N LYS A 93 2.16 11.39 -9.69
CA LYS A 93 2.40 10.41 -10.75
C LYS A 93 1.20 9.46 -10.89
N ALA A 94 0.71 9.30 -12.11
CA ALA A 94 -0.29 8.29 -12.45
C ALA A 94 0.43 7.02 -12.93
N CYS A 95 0.55 5.99 -12.09
CA CYS A 95 1.15 4.71 -12.46
C CYS A 95 0.08 3.69 -12.84
N HIS A 96 0.29 2.96 -13.94
CA HIS A 96 -0.67 1.96 -14.43
C HIS A 96 -0.72 0.71 -13.54
N THR A 97 0.40 0.32 -12.96
CA THR A 97 0.51 -0.91 -12.16
C THR A 97 0.13 -0.72 -10.68
N ARG A 98 0.04 0.53 -10.22
CA ARG A 98 -0.23 0.88 -8.82
C ARG A 98 -1.47 1.77 -8.71
N TRP A 99 -2.62 1.18 -8.45
CA TRP A 99 -3.90 1.89 -8.33
C TRP A 99 -3.95 2.97 -7.25
N LEU A 100 -3.17 2.82 -6.18
CA LEU A 100 -3.02 3.87 -5.16
C LEU A 100 -2.49 5.18 -5.76
N SER A 101 -1.49 5.10 -6.64
CA SER A 101 -0.93 6.28 -7.31
C SER A 101 -1.90 6.89 -8.33
N MET A 102 -2.67 6.06 -9.06
CA MET A 102 -3.72 6.56 -9.94
C MET A 102 -4.78 7.33 -9.13
N GLY A 103 -5.20 6.81 -7.96
CA GLY A 103 -6.15 7.50 -7.08
C GLY A 103 -5.64 8.85 -6.61
N GLN A 104 -4.36 8.96 -6.25
CA GLN A 104 -3.73 10.24 -5.85
C GLN A 104 -3.64 11.22 -7.02
N ALA A 105 -3.27 10.74 -8.21
CA ALA A 105 -3.21 11.57 -9.42
C ALA A 105 -4.59 12.12 -9.80
N VAL A 106 -5.61 11.27 -9.77
CA VAL A 106 -7.01 11.68 -10.02
C VAL A 106 -7.48 12.68 -8.97
N ASP A 107 -7.23 12.44 -7.68
CA ASP A 107 -7.61 13.35 -6.60
C ASP A 107 -6.97 14.74 -6.79
N THR A 108 -5.70 14.80 -7.19
CA THR A 108 -5.02 16.07 -7.45
C THR A 108 -5.65 16.79 -8.63
N VAL A 109 -5.85 16.09 -9.76
CA VAL A 109 -6.50 16.70 -10.95
C VAL A 109 -7.95 17.10 -10.64
N TYR A 110 -8.68 16.28 -9.90
CA TYR A 110 -10.05 16.59 -9.48
C TYR A 110 -10.10 17.86 -8.67
N ARG A 111 -9.23 18.07 -7.68
CA ARG A 111 -9.20 19.25 -6.82
C ARG A 111 -8.78 20.51 -7.59
N ASP A 112 -7.82 20.39 -8.48
CA ASP A 112 -7.16 21.50 -9.14
C ASP A 112 -7.50 21.60 -10.63
N LEU A 113 -8.65 21.04 -11.05
CA LEU A 113 -9.03 20.97 -12.46
C LEU A 113 -8.98 22.32 -13.18
N GLU A 114 -9.46 23.38 -12.54
CA GLU A 114 -9.41 24.74 -13.07
C GLU A 114 -7.96 25.21 -13.28
N ALA A 115 -7.06 24.95 -12.32
CA ALA A 115 -5.65 25.30 -12.43
C ALA A 115 -4.95 24.53 -13.56
N VAL A 116 -5.24 23.24 -13.68
CA VAL A 116 -4.71 22.38 -14.75
C VAL A 116 -5.13 22.93 -16.13
N LEU A 117 -6.42 23.19 -16.32
CA LEU A 117 -6.94 23.67 -17.61
C LEU A 117 -6.38 25.06 -17.95
N ARG A 118 -6.34 26.00 -17.01
CA ARG A 118 -5.75 27.35 -17.23
C ARG A 118 -4.26 27.28 -17.55
N THR A 119 -3.52 26.39 -16.88
CA THR A 119 -2.09 26.19 -17.20
C THR A 119 -1.91 25.67 -18.62
N LEU A 120 -2.71 24.68 -19.03
CA LEU A 120 -2.65 24.16 -20.39
C LEU A 120 -3.05 25.21 -21.43
N GLN A 121 -4.04 26.07 -21.15
CA GLN A 121 -4.44 27.20 -22.01
C GLN A 121 -3.32 28.23 -22.17
N SER A 122 -2.63 28.56 -21.06
CA SER A 122 -1.51 29.50 -21.10
C SER A 122 -0.32 28.97 -21.93
N LEU A 123 -0.17 27.64 -22.00
CA LEU A 123 0.91 26.99 -22.74
C LEU A 123 0.52 26.57 -24.17
N GLU A 124 -0.74 26.66 -24.54
CA GLU A 124 -1.30 26.08 -25.78
C GLU A 124 -0.56 26.57 -27.06
N LYS A 125 -0.19 27.84 -27.10
CA LYS A 125 0.44 28.46 -28.29
C LYS A 125 1.91 28.04 -28.46
N GLU A 126 2.59 27.74 -27.37
CA GLU A 126 4.04 27.46 -27.35
C GLU A 126 4.35 25.95 -27.27
N ASP A 127 3.38 25.16 -26.91
CA ASP A 127 3.59 23.74 -26.52
C ASP A 127 2.55 22.81 -27.14
N THR A 128 2.98 22.02 -28.11
CA THR A 128 2.11 21.07 -28.82
C THR A 128 1.53 20.00 -27.90
N VAL A 129 2.26 19.59 -26.83
CA VAL A 129 1.77 18.62 -25.85
C VAL A 129 0.67 19.25 -25.00
N ALA A 130 0.86 20.50 -24.57
CA ALA A 130 -0.16 21.22 -23.81
C ALA A 130 -1.42 21.43 -24.65
N CYS A 131 -1.29 21.82 -25.92
CA CYS A 131 -2.40 21.95 -26.86
C CYS A 131 -3.17 20.63 -27.02
N GLY A 132 -2.46 19.52 -27.25
CA GLY A 132 -3.06 18.19 -27.38
C GLY A 132 -3.77 17.72 -26.12
N LEU A 133 -3.21 17.99 -24.94
CA LEU A 133 -3.84 17.68 -23.64
C LEU A 133 -5.08 18.56 -23.41
N LEU A 134 -4.98 19.85 -23.66
CA LEU A 134 -6.11 20.77 -23.50
C LEU A 134 -7.29 20.34 -24.36
N THR A 135 -7.07 20.03 -25.65
CA THR A 135 -8.10 19.57 -26.57
C THR A 135 -8.86 18.33 -26.08
N LYS A 136 -8.17 17.45 -25.33
CA LYS A 136 -8.77 16.25 -24.77
C LYS A 136 -9.44 16.49 -23.42
N MET A 137 -8.77 17.23 -22.55
CA MET A 137 -9.18 17.43 -21.15
C MET A 137 -10.30 18.46 -21.01
N HIS A 138 -10.35 19.48 -21.91
CA HIS A 138 -11.39 20.50 -21.94
C HIS A 138 -12.66 19.97 -22.64
N LYS A 139 -13.15 18.81 -22.18
CA LYS A 139 -14.40 18.17 -22.66
C LYS A 139 -15.25 17.69 -21.49
N PRO A 140 -16.59 17.88 -21.52
CA PRO A 140 -17.48 17.42 -20.47
C PRO A 140 -17.28 15.94 -20.12
N LYS A 141 -17.08 15.11 -21.14
CA LYS A 141 -16.88 13.66 -20.98
C LYS A 141 -15.59 13.31 -20.23
N PHE A 142 -14.48 14.03 -20.48
CA PHE A 142 -13.24 13.83 -19.74
C PHE A 142 -13.41 14.21 -18.27
N ILE A 143 -13.99 15.40 -18.03
CA ILE A 143 -14.25 15.87 -16.68
C ILE A 143 -15.16 14.90 -15.93
N GLY A 144 -16.22 14.42 -16.58
CA GLY A 144 -17.11 13.39 -16.02
C GLY A 144 -16.38 12.10 -15.66
N CYS A 145 -15.39 11.70 -16.47
CA CYS A 145 -14.57 10.53 -16.15
C CYS A 145 -13.69 10.75 -14.91
N ILE A 146 -13.15 11.95 -14.70
CA ILE A 146 -12.43 12.30 -13.46
C ILE A 146 -13.36 12.17 -12.24
N TYR A 147 -14.64 12.60 -12.35
CA TYR A 147 -15.63 12.42 -11.28
C TYR A 147 -15.94 10.95 -11.03
N ILE A 148 -16.07 10.13 -12.08
CA ILE A 148 -16.25 8.67 -11.93
C ILE A 148 -15.07 8.07 -11.17
N PHE A 149 -13.85 8.39 -11.56
CA PHE A 149 -12.64 7.89 -10.90
C PHE A 149 -12.55 8.36 -9.45
N GLN A 150 -12.89 9.62 -9.15
CA GLN A 150 -12.87 10.17 -7.80
C GLN A 150 -13.78 9.40 -6.83
N HIS A 151 -14.86 8.79 -7.31
CA HIS A 151 -15.75 8.00 -6.48
C HIS A 151 -15.40 6.51 -6.45
N VAL A 152 -14.92 5.97 -7.56
CA VAL A 152 -14.62 4.54 -7.69
C VAL A 152 -13.26 4.16 -7.09
N LEU A 153 -12.20 4.94 -7.40
CA LEU A 153 -10.84 4.60 -6.98
C LEU A 153 -10.65 4.53 -5.45
N PRO A 154 -11.27 5.36 -4.62
CA PRO A 154 -11.16 5.23 -3.16
C PRO A 154 -11.64 3.88 -2.63
N ILE A 155 -12.67 3.27 -3.26
CA ILE A 155 -13.16 1.94 -2.88
C ILE A 155 -12.09 0.88 -3.18
N LEU A 156 -11.52 0.93 -4.38
CA LEU A 156 -10.45 0.02 -4.80
C LEU A 156 -9.18 0.21 -3.97
N ASN A 157 -8.83 1.46 -3.68
CA ASN A 157 -7.68 1.79 -2.83
C ASN A 157 -7.88 1.26 -1.40
N LYS A 158 -9.09 1.38 -0.84
CA LYS A 158 -9.41 0.81 0.47
C LYS A 158 -9.29 -0.71 0.46
N LEU A 159 -9.80 -1.37 -0.57
CA LEU A 159 -9.70 -2.81 -0.76
C LEU A 159 -8.23 -3.24 -0.90
N SER A 160 -7.45 -2.55 -1.72
CA SER A 160 -6.02 -2.79 -1.90
C SER A 160 -5.23 -2.62 -0.59
N LYS A 161 -5.49 -1.54 0.16
CA LYS A 161 -4.88 -1.31 1.49
C LYS A 161 -5.25 -2.43 2.48
N THR A 162 -6.49 -2.92 2.45
CA THR A 162 -6.90 -4.07 3.26
C THR A 162 -6.06 -5.31 2.91
N PHE A 163 -5.84 -5.58 1.64
CA PHE A 163 -5.03 -6.71 1.19
C PHE A 163 -3.53 -6.57 1.47
N GLN A 164 -3.05 -5.37 1.68
CA GLN A 164 -1.65 -5.07 2.03
C GLN A 164 -1.34 -5.19 3.53
N LYS A 165 -2.35 -5.34 4.38
CA LYS A 165 -2.14 -5.59 5.81
C LYS A 165 -1.49 -6.96 5.99
N GLY A 166 -0.43 -7.03 6.80
CA GLY A 166 0.35 -8.26 7.00
C GLY A 166 -0.41 -9.42 7.65
N SER A 167 -1.56 -9.14 8.23
CA SER A 167 -2.41 -10.11 8.94
C SER A 167 -3.63 -10.60 8.15
N VAL A 168 -3.77 -10.22 6.87
CA VAL A 168 -4.90 -10.69 6.05
C VAL A 168 -4.78 -12.17 5.82
N ASN A 169 -5.83 -12.92 6.13
CA ASN A 169 -6.00 -14.32 5.76
C ASN A 169 -7.10 -14.50 4.71
N PHE A 170 -7.21 -15.71 4.21
CA PHE A 170 -8.13 -16.04 3.11
C PHE A 170 -9.61 -15.88 3.48
N SER A 171 -9.99 -16.00 4.76
CA SER A 171 -11.38 -15.85 5.22
C SER A 171 -11.90 -14.41 5.06
N HIS A 172 -11.00 -13.42 5.11
CA HIS A 172 -11.36 -12.00 5.01
C HIS A 172 -11.43 -11.48 3.57
N ILE A 173 -10.87 -12.22 2.60
CA ILE A 173 -10.83 -11.76 1.20
C ILE A 173 -12.23 -11.67 0.61
N GLY A 174 -13.02 -12.75 0.72
CA GLY A 174 -14.38 -12.81 0.17
C GLY A 174 -15.27 -11.68 0.68
N PRO A 175 -15.47 -11.53 2.00
CA PRO A 175 -16.27 -10.44 2.56
C PRO A 175 -15.80 -9.04 2.15
N ALA A 176 -14.48 -8.80 2.09
CA ALA A 176 -13.93 -7.51 1.68
C ALA A 176 -14.24 -7.20 0.20
N VAL A 177 -14.12 -8.19 -0.67
CA VAL A 177 -14.47 -8.08 -2.10
C VAL A 177 -15.96 -7.80 -2.27
N GLU A 178 -16.82 -8.56 -1.62
CA GLU A 178 -18.28 -8.37 -1.71
C GLU A 178 -18.71 -6.99 -1.20
N HIS A 179 -18.14 -6.53 -0.10
CA HIS A 179 -18.40 -5.17 0.40
C HIS A 179 -17.98 -4.08 -0.60
N ALA A 180 -16.81 -4.25 -1.26
CA ALA A 180 -16.37 -3.32 -2.28
C ALA A 180 -17.31 -3.33 -3.49
N LYS A 181 -17.75 -4.50 -3.95
CA LYS A 181 -18.71 -4.64 -5.05
C LYS A 181 -20.04 -3.96 -4.73
N GLN A 182 -20.60 -4.17 -3.54
CA GLN A 182 -21.83 -3.52 -3.08
C GLN A 182 -21.70 -1.99 -3.13
N LYS A 183 -20.57 -1.44 -2.64
CA LYS A 183 -20.33 0.00 -2.72
C LYS A 183 -20.23 0.52 -4.15
N LEU A 184 -19.57 -0.21 -5.04
CA LEU A 184 -19.50 0.14 -6.46
C LEU A 184 -20.88 0.13 -7.09
N GLN A 185 -21.72 -0.86 -6.80
CA GLN A 185 -23.11 -0.93 -7.25
C GLN A 185 -23.94 0.26 -6.77
N THR A 186 -23.84 0.62 -5.47
CA THR A 186 -24.53 1.78 -4.91
C THR A 186 -24.14 3.08 -5.63
N ILE A 187 -22.84 3.33 -5.86
CA ILE A 187 -22.39 4.50 -6.61
C ILE A 187 -22.98 4.55 -8.01
N SER A 188 -23.04 3.39 -8.69
CA SER A 188 -23.59 3.28 -10.04
C SER A 188 -25.11 3.46 -10.07
N SER A 189 -25.83 2.86 -9.12
CA SER A 189 -27.29 2.95 -9.05
C SER A 189 -27.76 4.36 -8.72
N ASP A 190 -27.08 5.03 -7.79
CA ASP A 190 -27.40 6.39 -7.36
C ASP A 190 -26.87 7.46 -8.30
N ALA A 191 -26.06 7.09 -9.29
CA ALA A 191 -25.38 8.00 -10.23
C ALA A 191 -24.64 9.16 -9.52
N LEU A 192 -24.04 8.90 -8.35
CA LEU A 192 -23.43 9.91 -7.49
C LEU A 192 -22.42 10.81 -8.20
N PRO A 193 -21.46 10.26 -9.01
CA PRO A 193 -20.48 11.09 -9.73
C PRO A 193 -21.15 12.07 -10.70
N VAL A 194 -22.23 11.65 -11.38
CA VAL A 194 -22.94 12.45 -12.38
C VAL A 194 -23.74 13.56 -11.70
N LYS A 195 -24.44 13.23 -10.62
CA LYS A 195 -25.18 14.21 -9.82
C LYS A 195 -24.25 15.28 -9.26
N GLN A 196 -23.10 14.89 -8.71
CA GLN A 196 -22.12 15.86 -8.19
C GLN A 196 -21.54 16.72 -9.30
N LEU A 197 -21.27 16.16 -10.47
CA LEU A 197 -20.82 16.92 -11.62
C LEU A 197 -21.86 17.95 -12.08
N GLN A 198 -23.15 17.58 -12.10
CA GLN A 198 -24.24 18.51 -12.41
C GLN A 198 -24.31 19.68 -11.44
N GLU A 199 -24.18 19.39 -10.13
CA GLU A 199 -24.17 20.45 -9.11
C GLU A 199 -22.94 21.37 -9.26
N ASP A 200 -21.76 20.83 -9.53
CA ASP A 200 -20.52 21.60 -9.65
C ASP A 200 -20.50 22.51 -10.90
N PHE A 201 -21.30 22.21 -11.95
CA PHE A 201 -21.48 23.08 -13.12
C PHE A 201 -22.54 24.15 -12.94
N LYS A 202 -23.40 24.07 -11.91
CA LYS A 202 -24.38 25.14 -11.63
C LYS A 202 -23.70 26.47 -11.30
N PRO A 203 -24.41 27.62 -11.51
CA PRO A 203 -23.91 28.91 -11.06
C PRO A 203 -23.48 28.89 -9.59
N GLY A 204 -22.27 29.32 -9.30
CA GLY A 204 -21.68 29.26 -7.95
C GLY A 204 -21.05 27.91 -7.60
N GLY A 205 -21.23 26.89 -8.39
CA GLY A 205 -20.58 25.60 -8.23
C GLY A 205 -19.07 25.63 -8.55
N ARG A 206 -18.38 24.58 -8.20
CA ARG A 206 -16.91 24.50 -8.29
C ARG A 206 -16.36 24.66 -9.71
N LEU A 207 -17.09 24.22 -10.72
CA LEU A 207 -16.71 24.27 -12.14
C LEU A 207 -17.35 25.44 -12.89
N SER A 208 -18.09 26.30 -12.22
CA SER A 208 -18.79 27.43 -12.86
C SER A 208 -17.88 28.45 -13.55
N ARG A 209 -16.56 28.43 -13.26
CA ARG A 209 -15.55 29.30 -13.89
C ARG A 209 -14.88 28.68 -15.12
N ILE A 210 -15.15 27.39 -15.38
CA ILE A 210 -14.62 26.72 -16.57
C ILE A 210 -15.57 27.01 -17.71
N ASP A 211 -15.01 27.50 -18.83
CA ASP A 211 -15.78 27.80 -20.05
C ASP A 211 -16.22 26.49 -20.73
N LEU A 212 -17.20 25.81 -20.11
CA LEU A 212 -17.83 24.60 -20.60
C LEU A 212 -19.31 24.60 -20.19
N ALA A 213 -20.17 24.34 -21.15
CA ALA A 213 -21.60 24.21 -20.93
C ALA A 213 -22.06 22.77 -21.27
N PRO A 214 -21.95 21.82 -20.33
CA PRO A 214 -22.44 20.47 -20.57
C PRO A 214 -23.96 20.47 -20.73
N THR A 215 -24.44 19.69 -21.71
CA THR A 215 -25.86 19.49 -21.97
C THR A 215 -26.36 18.23 -21.27
N GLU A 216 -27.68 18.06 -21.18
CA GLU A 216 -28.29 16.84 -20.61
C GLU A 216 -27.80 15.56 -21.30
N HIS A 217 -27.57 15.62 -22.61
CA HIS A 217 -27.00 14.50 -23.36
C HIS A 217 -25.63 14.04 -22.81
N HIS A 218 -24.77 14.98 -22.40
CA HIS A 218 -23.48 14.64 -21.81
C HIS A 218 -23.63 13.92 -20.48
N PHE A 219 -24.57 14.31 -19.63
CA PHE A 219 -24.83 13.65 -18.35
C PHE A 219 -25.39 12.24 -18.54
N VAL A 220 -26.28 12.04 -19.49
CA VAL A 220 -26.79 10.70 -19.88
C VAL A 220 -25.66 9.81 -20.40
N GLU A 221 -24.75 10.36 -21.22
CA GLU A 221 -23.59 9.62 -21.72
C GLU A 221 -22.65 9.21 -20.57
N MET A 222 -22.44 10.08 -19.60
CA MET A 222 -21.61 9.80 -18.42
C MET A 222 -22.24 8.75 -17.50
N ASP A 223 -23.55 8.79 -17.28
CA ASP A 223 -24.26 7.77 -16.51
C ASP A 223 -24.13 6.40 -17.18
N ARG A 224 -24.25 6.36 -18.51
CA ARG A 224 -24.02 5.13 -19.28
C ARG A 224 -22.59 4.63 -19.16
N LEU A 225 -21.58 5.53 -19.18
CA LEU A 225 -20.19 5.19 -19.01
C LEU A 225 -19.91 4.66 -17.58
N LEU A 226 -20.46 5.32 -16.56
CA LEU A 226 -20.37 4.87 -15.17
C LEU A 226 -20.89 3.45 -15.00
N LYS A 227 -22.09 3.18 -15.51
CA LYS A 227 -22.71 1.85 -15.44
C LYS A 227 -21.86 0.79 -16.14
N LYS A 228 -21.36 1.08 -17.35
CA LYS A 228 -20.48 0.17 -18.08
C LYS A 228 -19.16 -0.08 -17.32
N TYR A 229 -18.54 0.98 -16.78
CA TYR A 229 -17.29 0.86 -16.04
C TYR A 229 -17.44 0.02 -14.77
N VAL A 230 -18.47 0.29 -13.96
CA VAL A 230 -18.74 -0.47 -12.74
C VAL A 230 -19.07 -1.92 -13.04
N THR A 231 -19.89 -2.18 -14.07
CA THR A 231 -20.26 -3.55 -14.47
C THR A 231 -19.04 -4.35 -14.94
N SER A 232 -18.21 -3.78 -15.82
CA SER A 232 -16.97 -4.43 -16.27
C SER A 232 -16.02 -4.68 -15.09
N LEU A 233 -15.84 -3.69 -14.20
CA LEU A 233 -14.99 -3.80 -13.03
C LEU A 233 -15.44 -4.93 -12.08
N ILE A 234 -16.74 -5.02 -11.77
CA ILE A 234 -17.29 -6.10 -10.94
C ILE A 234 -17.09 -7.46 -11.60
N THR A 235 -17.36 -7.55 -12.90
CA THR A 235 -17.18 -8.78 -13.68
C THR A 235 -15.71 -9.24 -13.66
N ASN A 236 -14.79 -8.33 -13.88
CA ASN A 236 -13.36 -8.63 -13.87
C ASN A 236 -12.85 -8.99 -12.46
N ILE A 237 -13.35 -8.32 -11.41
CA ILE A 237 -13.09 -8.71 -10.02
C ILE A 237 -13.60 -10.13 -9.79
N ASP A 238 -14.84 -10.46 -10.15
CA ASP A 238 -15.38 -11.80 -9.97
C ASP A 238 -14.55 -12.84 -10.72
N ASN A 239 -14.18 -12.60 -11.96
CA ASN A 239 -13.37 -13.53 -12.75
C ASN A 239 -11.99 -13.79 -12.11
N ARG A 240 -11.34 -12.77 -11.56
CA ARG A 240 -10.03 -12.90 -10.91
C ARG A 240 -10.10 -13.52 -9.52
N PHE A 241 -11.23 -13.37 -8.80
CA PHE A 241 -11.39 -13.87 -7.42
C PHE A 241 -12.21 -15.16 -7.31
N LYS A 242 -12.98 -15.53 -8.35
CA LYS A 242 -13.73 -16.81 -8.40
C LYS A 242 -12.88 -18.06 -8.20
N ALA A 243 -11.64 -18.04 -8.62
CA ALA A 243 -10.71 -19.14 -8.44
C ALA A 243 -10.13 -19.17 -7.00
N SER A 244 -10.97 -19.01 -5.97
CA SER A 244 -10.57 -19.33 -4.62
C SER A 244 -10.39 -20.85 -4.53
N ILE A 245 -9.15 -21.27 -4.31
CA ILE A 245 -8.85 -22.68 -4.08
C ILE A 245 -9.69 -23.13 -2.87
N PRO A 246 -10.58 -24.13 -2.98
CA PRO A 246 -11.50 -24.51 -1.90
C PRO A 246 -10.80 -24.75 -0.57
N VAL A 247 -9.57 -25.30 -0.63
CA VAL A 247 -8.71 -25.52 0.53
C VAL A 247 -8.37 -24.23 1.29
N LEU A 248 -8.16 -23.11 0.58
CA LEU A 248 -7.86 -21.83 1.24
C LEU A 248 -9.09 -21.29 1.99
N LYS A 249 -10.28 -21.50 1.43
CA LYS A 249 -11.54 -21.16 2.09
C LYS A 249 -11.76 -22.02 3.34
N ALA A 250 -11.34 -23.28 3.29
CA ALA A 250 -11.52 -24.22 4.40
C ALA A 250 -10.73 -23.81 5.66
N PHE A 251 -9.66 -23.04 5.54
CA PHE A 251 -8.94 -22.48 6.70
C PHE A 251 -9.77 -21.46 7.51
N SER A 252 -10.94 -21.04 7.01
CA SER A 252 -11.85 -20.17 7.77
C SER A 252 -12.39 -20.81 9.06
N ILE A 253 -12.27 -22.14 9.22
CA ILE A 253 -12.62 -22.81 10.48
C ILE A 253 -11.83 -22.27 11.68
N PHE A 254 -10.63 -21.75 11.47
CA PHE A 254 -9.80 -21.17 12.52
C PHE A 254 -10.22 -19.73 12.91
N ASP A 255 -11.28 -19.20 12.34
CA ASP A 255 -11.81 -17.90 12.75
C ASP A 255 -12.78 -18.05 13.93
N VAL A 256 -12.31 -17.72 15.12
CA VAL A 256 -13.12 -17.78 16.35
C VAL A 256 -14.37 -16.92 16.26
N MET A 257 -14.39 -15.87 15.43
CA MET A 257 -15.57 -15.02 15.27
C MET A 257 -16.67 -15.70 14.44
N ALA A 258 -16.29 -16.63 13.56
CA ALA A 258 -17.21 -17.33 12.68
C ALA A 258 -17.93 -18.52 13.36
N ILE A 259 -17.42 -18.99 14.53
CA ILE A 259 -18.01 -20.13 15.21
C ILE A 259 -19.42 -19.82 15.73
N PRO A 260 -20.43 -20.65 15.41
CA PRO A 260 -21.77 -20.49 15.95
C PRO A 260 -21.85 -20.80 17.45
N SER A 261 -22.86 -20.32 18.11
CA SER A 261 -23.12 -20.67 19.52
C SER A 261 -23.39 -22.17 19.68
N ILE A 262 -22.99 -22.76 20.81
CA ILE A 262 -23.24 -24.19 21.16
C ILE A 262 -24.73 -24.56 21.03
N ARG A 263 -25.62 -23.62 21.36
CA ARG A 263 -27.06 -23.81 21.27
C ARG A 263 -27.63 -23.71 19.86
N SER A 264 -26.82 -23.30 18.89
CA SER A 264 -27.23 -23.21 17.49
C SER A 264 -27.32 -24.61 16.87
N PRO A 265 -28.37 -24.91 16.09
CA PRO A 265 -28.48 -26.19 15.38
C PRO A 265 -27.28 -26.48 14.47
N GLY A 266 -26.67 -25.45 13.89
CA GLY A 266 -25.50 -25.58 13.01
C GLY A 266 -24.17 -25.86 13.70
N PHE A 267 -24.09 -25.79 15.03
CA PHE A 267 -22.83 -26.02 15.75
C PHE A 267 -22.31 -27.47 15.61
N LYS A 268 -23.21 -28.44 15.62
CA LYS A 268 -22.84 -29.87 15.54
C LYS A 268 -22.06 -30.18 14.25
N GLU A 269 -22.48 -29.61 13.16
CA GLU A 269 -21.91 -29.84 11.81
C GLU A 269 -20.93 -28.76 11.37
N TYR A 270 -20.70 -27.75 12.23
CA TYR A 270 -19.82 -26.62 11.89
C TYR A 270 -18.41 -27.12 11.59
N GLY A 271 -17.93 -26.76 10.41
CA GLY A 271 -16.57 -27.03 9.95
C GLY A 271 -16.37 -28.41 9.30
N ASP A 272 -17.34 -29.33 9.34
CA ASP A 272 -17.17 -30.69 8.82
C ASP A 272 -16.77 -30.72 7.34
N ASP A 273 -17.41 -29.91 6.47
CA ASP A 273 -17.05 -29.82 5.05
C ASP A 273 -15.66 -29.21 4.84
N HIS A 274 -15.28 -28.25 5.67
CA HIS A 274 -13.96 -27.65 5.63
C HIS A 274 -12.89 -28.63 6.05
N ILE A 275 -13.11 -29.38 7.14
CA ILE A 275 -12.23 -30.46 7.61
C ILE A 275 -12.07 -31.52 6.54
N LYS A 276 -13.15 -31.93 5.89
CA LYS A 276 -13.11 -32.89 4.78
C LYS A 276 -12.26 -32.35 3.60
N SER A 277 -12.40 -31.09 3.27
CA SER A 277 -11.62 -30.45 2.22
C SER A 277 -10.13 -30.36 2.55
N LEU A 278 -9.79 -30.01 3.81
CA LEU A 278 -8.42 -29.93 4.30
C LEU A 278 -7.79 -31.33 4.38
N SER A 279 -8.51 -32.31 4.90
CA SER A 279 -8.07 -33.70 4.97
C SER A 279 -7.75 -34.23 3.58
N LYS A 280 -8.67 -34.09 2.64
CA LYS A 280 -8.47 -34.51 1.25
C LYS A 280 -7.23 -33.90 0.61
N HIS A 281 -6.91 -32.64 0.90
CA HIS A 281 -5.78 -31.95 0.28
C HIS A 281 -4.43 -32.30 0.92
N PHE A 282 -4.37 -32.37 2.26
CA PHE A 282 -3.10 -32.46 2.98
C PHE A 282 -2.75 -33.86 3.46
N PHE A 283 -3.75 -34.72 3.62
CA PHE A 283 -3.58 -36.04 4.22
C PHE A 283 -4.06 -37.20 3.32
N ALA A 284 -4.62 -36.93 2.13
CA ALA A 284 -4.85 -37.99 1.16
C ALA A 284 -3.51 -38.41 0.55
N GLU A 285 -3.13 -39.67 0.78
CA GLU A 285 -1.94 -40.26 0.17
C GLU A 285 -2.15 -40.50 -1.33
N ARG A 286 -1.03 -40.61 -2.08
CA ARG A 286 -1.05 -41.03 -3.48
C ARG A 286 -1.68 -42.42 -3.56
N GLU A 287 -2.41 -42.69 -4.64
CA GLU A 287 -3.01 -43.99 -4.99
C GLU A 287 -1.98 -45.12 -5.01
N THR A 288 -1.47 -45.51 -3.86
CA THR A 288 -0.72 -46.74 -3.60
C THR A 288 -1.51 -47.51 -2.57
N GLU A 289 -1.45 -48.82 -2.62
CA GLU A 289 -2.31 -49.83 -1.99
C GLU A 289 -2.58 -49.75 -0.45
N GLU A 290 -2.22 -48.64 0.21
CA GLU A 290 -2.48 -48.34 1.61
C GLU A 290 -3.60 -47.30 1.81
N ASN A 291 -4.79 -47.61 1.29
CA ASN A 291 -6.01 -46.80 1.46
C ASN A 291 -6.45 -46.59 2.93
N ASP A 292 -5.93 -47.41 3.86
CA ASP A 292 -6.33 -47.34 5.26
C ASP A 292 -5.76 -46.11 6.00
N GLN A 293 -4.54 -45.65 5.73
CA GLN A 293 -3.91 -44.58 6.48
C GLN A 293 -4.53 -43.21 6.19
N ALA A 294 -4.93 -42.96 4.94
CA ALA A 294 -5.59 -41.72 4.54
C ALA A 294 -6.96 -41.57 5.22
N ASN A 295 -7.74 -42.64 5.28
CA ASN A 295 -9.02 -42.71 6.00
C ASN A 295 -8.83 -42.53 7.51
N VAL A 296 -7.81 -43.13 8.09
CA VAL A 296 -7.47 -43.01 9.52
C VAL A 296 -7.12 -41.57 9.86
N ASN A 297 -6.35 -40.86 9.03
CA ASN A 297 -6.01 -39.44 9.26
C ASN A 297 -7.23 -38.52 9.10
N ALA A 298 -8.13 -38.81 8.16
CA ALA A 298 -9.37 -38.06 8.01
C ALA A 298 -10.29 -38.17 9.23
N GLU A 299 -10.45 -39.40 9.76
CA GLU A 299 -11.25 -39.66 10.96
C GLU A 299 -10.61 -39.05 12.21
N LYS A 300 -9.29 -39.17 12.36
CA LYS A 300 -8.54 -38.52 13.45
C LYS A 300 -8.69 -37.01 13.41
N LEU A 301 -8.52 -36.40 12.25
CA LEU A 301 -8.68 -34.95 12.10
C LEU A 301 -10.10 -34.48 12.44
N LYS A 302 -11.12 -35.25 12.03
CA LYS A 302 -12.51 -35.01 12.39
C LYS A 302 -12.75 -35.12 13.88
N ALA A 303 -12.14 -36.10 14.53
CA ALA A 303 -12.22 -36.29 15.98
C ALA A 303 -11.51 -35.15 16.75
N GLU A 304 -10.32 -34.73 16.29
CA GLU A 304 -9.62 -33.57 16.85
C GLU A 304 -10.49 -32.32 16.72
N TRP A 305 -11.05 -32.06 15.52
CA TRP A 305 -11.93 -30.91 15.28
C TRP A 305 -13.18 -30.93 16.18
N GLY A 306 -13.80 -32.11 16.33
CA GLY A 306 -14.97 -32.26 17.18
C GLY A 306 -14.74 -31.87 18.64
N LYS A 307 -13.51 -31.98 19.13
CA LYS A 307 -13.09 -31.53 20.47
C LYS A 307 -12.69 -30.06 20.44
N PHE A 308 -11.82 -29.65 19.52
CA PHE A 308 -11.23 -28.33 19.47
C PHE A 308 -12.26 -27.20 19.23
N LYS A 309 -13.37 -27.47 18.54
CA LYS A 309 -14.40 -26.44 18.34
C LYS A 309 -15.03 -25.95 19.65
N PHE A 310 -14.94 -26.67 20.75
CA PHE A 310 -15.36 -26.20 22.07
C PHE A 310 -14.33 -25.24 22.63
N ASP A 311 -13.04 -25.51 22.50
CA ASP A 311 -11.98 -24.58 22.91
C ASP A 311 -12.07 -23.26 22.14
N LEU A 312 -12.47 -23.29 20.85
CA LEU A 312 -12.68 -22.07 20.05
C LEU A 312 -13.78 -21.17 20.61
N ILE A 313 -14.80 -21.73 21.25
CA ILE A 313 -15.86 -20.92 21.88
C ILE A 313 -15.30 -20.17 23.07
N ASP A 314 -14.53 -20.87 23.92
CA ASP A 314 -13.90 -20.25 25.09
C ASP A 314 -12.91 -19.16 24.62
N TRP A 315 -12.14 -19.43 23.57
CA TRP A 315 -11.21 -18.47 22.99
C TRP A 315 -11.90 -17.25 22.34
N LYS A 316 -13.16 -17.39 21.91
CA LYS A 316 -13.94 -16.24 21.42
C LYS A 316 -14.15 -15.20 22.50
N ASP A 317 -14.35 -15.62 23.74
CA ASP A 317 -14.52 -14.70 24.86
C ASP A 317 -13.20 -14.05 25.27
N GLU A 318 -12.10 -14.77 25.17
CA GLU A 318 -10.74 -14.28 25.45
C GLU A 318 -10.16 -13.39 24.36
N LEU A 319 -10.78 -13.32 23.17
CA LEU A 319 -10.27 -12.51 22.06
C LEU A 319 -10.17 -11.02 22.44
N PRO A 320 -9.00 -10.37 22.25
CA PRO A 320 -8.82 -8.96 22.56
C PRO A 320 -9.84 -8.05 21.88
N ARG A 321 -10.32 -7.03 22.58
CA ARG A 321 -11.33 -6.09 22.06
C ARG A 321 -10.92 -5.43 20.76
N ASP A 322 -9.66 -5.04 20.64
CA ASP A 322 -9.14 -4.38 19.43
C ASP A 322 -9.23 -5.31 18.19
N ILE A 323 -9.07 -6.63 18.38
CA ILE A 323 -9.25 -7.61 17.32
C ILE A 323 -10.74 -7.79 17.01
N LYS A 324 -11.60 -7.88 18.04
CA LYS A 324 -13.07 -7.96 17.87
C LYS A 324 -13.62 -6.78 17.09
N GLU A 325 -13.10 -5.57 17.36
CA GLU A 325 -13.53 -4.32 16.73
C GLU A 325 -12.82 -4.04 15.38
N GLY A 326 -11.89 -4.92 14.95
CA GLY A 326 -11.12 -4.75 13.70
C GLY A 326 -10.12 -3.59 13.71
N LYS A 327 -9.76 -3.08 14.90
CA LYS A 327 -8.78 -2.01 15.11
C LYS A 327 -7.34 -2.52 15.13
N ALA A 328 -7.13 -3.78 15.54
CA ALA A 328 -5.82 -4.39 15.59
C ALA A 328 -5.28 -4.71 14.18
N ALA A 329 -3.95 -4.75 14.06
CA ALA A 329 -3.30 -5.22 12.85
C ALA A 329 -3.51 -6.73 12.64
N THR A 330 -3.66 -7.51 13.72
CA THR A 330 -3.87 -8.96 13.71
C THR A 330 -5.35 -9.29 13.54
N THR A 331 -5.67 -10.30 12.74
CA THR A 331 -7.05 -10.81 12.58
C THR A 331 -7.36 -11.90 13.61
N SER A 332 -8.66 -12.16 13.85
CA SER A 332 -9.14 -13.25 14.73
C SER A 332 -8.54 -14.60 14.35
N THR A 333 -8.51 -14.93 13.07
CA THR A 333 -7.92 -16.19 12.57
C THR A 333 -6.42 -16.25 12.83
N THR A 334 -5.68 -15.19 12.53
CA THR A 334 -4.22 -15.16 12.78
C THR A 334 -3.91 -15.26 14.27
N TRP A 335 -4.71 -14.63 15.12
CA TRP A 335 -4.60 -14.73 16.57
C TRP A 335 -4.81 -16.17 17.03
N THR A 336 -5.85 -16.85 16.55
CA THR A 336 -6.15 -18.25 16.83
C THR A 336 -4.98 -19.16 16.43
N LEU A 337 -4.49 -19.02 15.19
CA LEU A 337 -3.39 -19.84 14.67
C LEU A 337 -2.11 -19.64 15.48
N HIS A 338 -1.78 -18.40 15.85
CA HIS A 338 -0.63 -18.14 16.72
C HIS A 338 -0.83 -18.70 18.12
N ARG A 339 -2.04 -18.68 18.67
CA ARG A 339 -2.33 -19.30 19.97
C ARG A 339 -2.12 -20.80 19.91
N MET A 340 -2.63 -21.48 18.86
CA MET A 340 -2.43 -22.90 18.64
C MET A 340 -0.94 -23.26 18.56
N THR A 341 -0.16 -22.53 17.76
CA THR A 341 1.24 -22.85 17.50
C THR A 341 2.19 -22.46 18.63
N ARG A 342 1.79 -21.54 19.52
CA ARG A 342 2.60 -21.12 20.68
C ARG A 342 2.39 -21.97 21.94
N GLN A 343 1.34 -22.76 22.00
CA GLN A 343 1.07 -23.66 23.12
C GLN A 343 1.71 -25.03 22.90
N PRO A 344 2.80 -25.41 23.60
CA PRO A 344 3.48 -26.68 23.39
C PRO A 344 2.57 -27.90 23.59
N SER A 345 1.62 -27.81 24.53
CA SER A 345 0.66 -28.87 24.79
C SER A 345 -0.31 -29.11 23.62
N PHE A 346 -0.55 -28.10 22.77
CA PHE A 346 -1.52 -28.21 21.69
C PHE A 346 -1.13 -29.28 20.66
N CYS A 347 0.15 -29.38 20.31
CA CYS A 347 0.63 -30.39 19.37
C CYS A 347 0.45 -31.82 19.88
N HIS A 348 0.38 -32.06 21.20
CA HIS A 348 0.14 -33.38 21.78
C HIS A 348 -1.35 -33.76 21.75
N PHE A 349 -2.24 -32.81 21.99
CA PHE A 349 -3.69 -33.06 22.00
C PHE A 349 -4.32 -33.05 20.61
N PHE A 350 -3.81 -32.19 19.71
CA PHE A 350 -4.37 -31.93 18.38
C PHE A 350 -3.27 -31.88 17.30
N PRO A 351 -2.50 -32.98 17.09
CA PRO A 351 -1.33 -32.97 16.21
C PRO A 351 -1.65 -32.63 14.75
N LEU A 352 -2.80 -33.10 14.22
CA LEU A 352 -3.18 -32.84 12.84
C LEU A 352 -3.67 -31.40 12.66
N LEU A 353 -4.45 -30.88 13.60
CA LEU A 353 -4.87 -29.46 13.59
C LEU A 353 -3.68 -28.52 13.78
N PHE A 354 -2.71 -28.88 14.62
CA PHE A 354 -1.46 -28.14 14.78
C PHE A 354 -0.69 -28.04 13.45
N SER A 355 -0.52 -29.17 12.76
CA SER A 355 0.12 -29.19 11.45
C SER A 355 -0.63 -28.35 10.41
N LEU A 356 -1.96 -28.34 10.43
CA LEU A 356 -2.76 -27.47 9.57
C LEU A 356 -2.59 -25.98 9.92
N ALA A 357 -2.48 -25.66 11.21
CA ALA A 357 -2.25 -24.28 11.64
C ALA A 357 -0.89 -23.74 11.17
N GLU A 358 0.18 -24.53 11.29
CA GLU A 358 1.51 -24.19 10.78
C GLU A 358 1.49 -23.98 9.25
N ARG A 359 0.84 -24.89 8.52
CA ARG A 359 0.67 -24.77 7.07
C ARG A 359 -0.10 -23.49 6.70
N CYS A 360 -1.20 -23.21 7.40
CA CYS A 360 -1.98 -22.00 7.16
C CYS A 360 -1.16 -20.73 7.38
N LEU A 361 -0.35 -20.67 8.43
CA LEU A 361 0.55 -19.55 8.71
C LEU A 361 1.68 -19.41 7.67
N SER A 362 2.09 -20.50 7.04
CA SER A 362 3.15 -20.48 6.02
C SER A 362 2.67 -20.01 4.64
N ILE A 363 1.35 -19.99 4.38
CA ILE A 363 0.81 -19.61 3.07
C ILE A 363 0.73 -18.08 2.93
N PRO A 364 1.49 -17.46 2.02
CA PRO A 364 1.44 -16.02 1.81
C PRO A 364 0.16 -15.64 1.06
N VAL A 365 -0.66 -14.79 1.65
CA VAL A 365 -1.87 -14.25 1.01
C VAL A 365 -1.52 -13.13 0.04
N SER A 366 -0.47 -12.36 0.36
CA SER A 366 -0.05 -11.18 -0.36
C SER A 366 1.48 -11.07 -0.38
N ASN A 367 2.02 -10.57 -1.50
CA ASN A 367 3.45 -10.26 -1.63
C ASN A 367 3.79 -8.83 -1.14
N ALA A 368 2.86 -8.14 -0.49
CA ALA A 368 3.08 -6.76 -0.05
C ALA A 368 4.27 -6.60 0.91
N TRP A 369 4.56 -7.60 1.75
CA TRP A 369 5.74 -7.59 2.62
C TRP A 369 7.07 -7.69 1.86
N PRO A 370 7.28 -8.69 0.99
CA PRO A 370 8.47 -8.75 0.13
C PRO A 370 8.64 -7.50 -0.75
N GLU A 371 7.55 -6.95 -1.31
CA GLU A 371 7.59 -5.74 -2.12
C GLU A 371 8.02 -4.51 -1.32
N ARG A 372 7.50 -4.34 -0.09
CA ARG A 372 7.97 -3.29 0.84
C ARG A 372 9.43 -3.47 1.22
N GLY A 373 9.86 -4.70 1.47
CA GLY A 373 11.26 -5.02 1.72
C GLY A 373 12.16 -4.67 0.54
N ALA A 374 11.75 -5.00 -0.68
CA ALA A 374 12.48 -4.65 -1.90
C ALA A 374 12.53 -3.13 -2.12
N SER A 375 11.43 -2.42 -1.86
CA SER A 375 11.40 -0.94 -1.91
C SER A 375 12.32 -0.32 -0.85
N ALA A 376 12.30 -0.83 0.39
CA ALA A 376 13.23 -0.40 1.43
C ALA A 376 14.69 -0.66 1.03
N LEU A 377 14.97 -1.83 0.42
CA LEU A 377 16.30 -2.15 -0.11
C LEU A 377 16.78 -1.15 -1.16
N LYS A 378 15.93 -0.80 -2.13
CA LYS A 378 16.25 0.21 -3.16
C LYS A 378 16.54 1.58 -2.55
N ARG A 379 15.79 2.00 -1.52
CA ARG A 379 16.03 3.26 -0.79
C ARG A 379 17.35 3.25 -0.03
N VAL A 380 17.62 2.18 0.72
CA VAL A 380 18.82 2.07 1.57
C VAL A 380 20.08 1.87 0.72
N LYS A 381 19.98 1.10 -0.38
CA LYS A 381 21.11 0.79 -1.29
C LYS A 381 20.82 1.26 -2.73
N PRO A 382 20.71 2.59 -2.98
CA PRO A 382 20.63 3.10 -4.35
C PRO A 382 21.95 2.86 -5.11
N ARG A 383 21.95 3.10 -6.42
CA ARG A 383 23.15 2.91 -7.28
C ARG A 383 24.41 3.62 -6.76
N LEU A 384 24.24 4.78 -6.12
CA LEU A 384 25.34 5.57 -5.54
C LEU A 384 25.89 4.99 -4.22
N ARG A 385 25.16 4.07 -3.56
CA ARG A 385 25.57 3.41 -2.30
C ARG A 385 25.85 1.91 -2.49
N ASN A 386 26.40 1.52 -3.63
CA ASN A 386 26.66 0.12 -3.97
C ASN A 386 27.68 -0.60 -3.07
N ARG A 387 28.56 0.14 -2.39
CA ARG A 387 29.60 -0.38 -1.49
C ARG A 387 29.11 -0.74 -0.08
N LEU A 388 27.80 -0.61 0.19
CA LEU A 388 27.25 -0.93 1.51
C LEU A 388 27.47 -2.44 1.79
N LYS A 389 28.14 -2.75 2.90
CA LYS A 389 28.37 -4.14 3.36
C LYS A 389 27.06 -4.75 3.87
N ASN A 390 26.97 -6.08 3.81
CA ASN A 390 25.74 -6.80 4.17
C ASN A 390 25.27 -6.53 5.62
N ASP A 391 26.17 -6.49 6.57
CA ASP A 391 25.83 -6.25 7.98
C ASP A 391 25.21 -4.85 8.19
N MET A 392 25.82 -3.84 7.55
CA MET A 392 25.28 -2.48 7.59
C MET A 392 23.95 -2.38 6.85
N LEU A 393 23.82 -3.05 5.70
CA LEU A 393 22.58 -3.11 4.94
C LEU A 393 21.47 -3.75 5.77
N GLN A 394 21.75 -4.87 6.44
CA GLN A 394 20.78 -5.55 7.30
C GLN A 394 20.34 -4.65 8.47
N ALA A 395 21.28 -3.97 9.13
CA ALA A 395 20.97 -3.05 10.23
C ALA A 395 20.08 -1.89 9.75
N LEU A 396 20.42 -1.26 8.62
CA LEU A 396 19.63 -0.16 8.05
C LEU A 396 18.24 -0.61 7.59
N LEU A 397 18.11 -1.81 7.01
CA LEU A 397 16.83 -2.36 6.65
C LEU A 397 15.98 -2.67 7.88
N GLN A 398 16.57 -3.20 8.95
CA GLN A 398 15.86 -3.42 10.20
C GLN A 398 15.31 -2.11 10.79
N VAL A 399 16.11 -1.06 10.83
CA VAL A 399 15.66 0.27 11.29
C VAL A 399 14.56 0.81 10.39
N SER A 400 14.72 0.72 9.05
CA SER A 400 13.75 1.25 8.08
C SER A 400 12.41 0.52 8.06
N ILE A 401 12.39 -0.78 8.37
CA ILE A 401 11.18 -1.62 8.27
C ILE A 401 10.48 -1.79 9.62
N ASN A 402 11.27 -2.00 10.67
CA ASN A 402 10.78 -2.38 12.00
C ASN A 402 10.99 -1.26 13.04
N GLY A 403 11.59 -0.15 12.66
CA GLY A 403 11.81 0.99 13.56
C GLY A 403 10.48 1.63 13.97
N PRO A 404 10.44 2.31 15.12
CA PRO A 404 9.28 3.08 15.54
C PRO A 404 9.06 4.30 14.63
N ALA A 405 7.87 4.88 14.69
CA ALA A 405 7.58 6.12 13.96
C ALA A 405 8.57 7.23 14.37
N VAL A 406 9.03 8.01 13.41
CA VAL A 406 10.09 9.02 13.59
C VAL A 406 9.72 10.06 14.67
N GLU A 407 8.45 10.39 14.80
CA GLU A 407 7.92 11.36 15.77
C GLU A 407 7.64 10.77 17.18
N SER A 408 7.93 9.46 17.39
CA SER A 408 7.65 8.79 18.66
C SER A 408 8.80 8.94 19.66
N ASP A 409 8.45 8.97 20.95
CA ASP A 409 9.44 8.95 22.05
C ASP A 409 10.36 7.72 21.96
N ALA A 410 9.85 6.60 21.45
CA ALA A 410 10.64 5.40 21.22
C ALA A 410 11.75 5.63 20.18
N CYS A 411 11.48 6.41 19.12
CA CYS A 411 12.49 6.79 18.13
C CYS A 411 13.54 7.72 18.74
N ALA A 412 13.12 8.72 19.48
CA ALA A 412 14.03 9.65 20.20
C ALA A 412 14.99 8.89 21.12
N ASN A 413 14.48 7.92 21.89
CA ASN A 413 15.30 7.08 22.77
C ASN A 413 16.30 6.22 22.00
N ILE A 414 15.94 5.67 20.84
CA ILE A 414 16.85 4.90 19.98
C ILE A 414 17.95 5.82 19.43
N ILE A 415 17.59 7.01 18.96
CA ILE A 415 18.55 7.99 18.44
C ILE A 415 19.54 8.38 19.55
N GLN A 416 19.06 8.72 20.75
CA GLN A 416 19.91 9.07 21.87
C GLN A 416 20.87 7.92 22.23
N SER A 417 20.36 6.69 22.30
CA SER A 417 21.18 5.51 22.58
C SER A 417 22.26 5.27 21.51
N ALA A 418 21.92 5.52 20.24
CA ALA A 418 22.86 5.40 19.14
C ALA A 418 23.93 6.48 19.18
N VAL A 419 23.59 7.72 19.53
CA VAL A 419 24.52 8.83 19.71
C VAL A 419 25.49 8.53 20.87
N ASP A 420 24.96 8.04 21.99
CA ASP A 420 25.77 7.67 23.15
C ASP A 420 26.74 6.51 22.83
N ALA A 421 26.27 5.50 22.09
CA ALA A 421 27.12 4.40 21.64
C ALA A 421 28.19 4.88 20.65
N TRP A 422 27.84 5.78 19.74
CA TRP A 422 28.78 6.36 18.78
C TRP A 422 29.84 7.22 19.49
N ASN A 423 29.46 8.05 20.45
CA ASN A 423 30.38 8.86 21.23
C ASN A 423 31.34 8.00 22.03
N ARG A 424 30.90 6.87 22.59
CA ARG A 424 31.74 5.91 23.31
C ARG A 424 32.70 5.14 22.39
N ALA A 425 32.25 4.78 21.20
CA ALA A 425 33.05 3.97 20.27
C ALA A 425 34.06 4.79 19.46
N LYS A 426 33.80 6.08 19.23
CA LYS A 426 34.67 6.93 18.43
C LYS A 426 35.79 7.46 19.28
N LYS A 427 37.01 6.89 19.15
CA LYS A 427 38.23 7.54 19.63
C LYS A 427 38.35 8.87 18.88
N ARG A 428 38.12 10.00 19.56
CA ARG A 428 38.42 11.32 18.99
C ARG A 428 39.87 11.27 18.49
N ARG A 429 40.10 11.51 17.20
CA ARG A 429 41.45 11.81 16.73
C ARG A 429 41.83 13.09 17.48
N ASN A 430 42.78 13.00 18.41
CA ASN A 430 43.41 14.18 18.95
C ASN A 430 43.91 14.98 17.76
N ILE A 431 43.42 16.21 17.59
CA ILE A 431 43.99 17.16 16.65
C ILE A 431 45.46 17.18 17.00
N PRO A 432 46.41 16.89 16.07
CA PRO A 432 47.80 16.96 16.39
C PRO A 432 48.09 18.38 16.88
N GLN A 433 48.41 18.54 18.17
CA GLN A 433 48.95 19.79 18.63
C GLN A 433 50.18 20.07 17.75
N SER A 434 50.14 21.17 16.99
CA SER A 434 51.29 21.61 16.23
C SER A 434 52.49 21.63 17.20
N ARG A 435 53.49 20.77 16.93
CA ARG A 435 54.74 20.85 17.65
C ARG A 435 55.28 22.27 17.45
N GLY A 436 55.12 23.12 18.46
CA GLY A 436 55.69 24.43 18.47
C GLY A 436 57.21 24.27 18.34
N THR A 437 57.77 24.75 17.24
CA THR A 437 59.19 25.03 17.11
C THR A 437 59.53 26.07 18.17
N ALA A 438 60.38 25.66 19.10
CA ALA A 438 60.96 26.55 20.06
C ALA A 438 61.74 27.68 19.38
N SER A 439 61.29 28.92 19.48
CA SER A 439 62.15 30.10 19.36
C SER A 439 61.42 31.35 19.86
N THR A 440 62.09 31.92 20.90
CA THR A 440 62.12 33.31 21.34
C THR A 440 60.91 33.90 22.07
N PRO A 441 61.19 34.57 23.21
CA PRO A 441 60.19 35.19 24.08
C PRO A 441 59.90 36.63 23.65
N ALA A 442 58.70 36.85 23.13
CA ALA A 442 58.16 38.20 23.07
C ALA A 442 56.62 38.14 22.99
N ALA A 443 56.00 38.90 23.89
CA ALA A 443 54.62 39.29 23.96
C ALA A 443 53.64 38.37 24.75
N VAL A 444 53.64 38.66 26.01
CA VAL A 444 52.61 38.40 27.01
C VAL A 444 51.43 39.32 26.72
N THR A 445 50.56 38.99 25.74
CA THR A 445 49.26 39.67 25.59
C THR A 445 48.24 38.89 24.77
N GLN A 446 48.49 37.59 24.53
CA GLN A 446 47.53 36.76 23.76
C GLN A 446 47.00 35.53 24.47
N VAL A 447 47.28 35.35 25.78
CA VAL A 447 46.86 34.15 26.52
C VAL A 447 45.45 34.28 27.14
N GLN A 448 44.91 35.50 27.25
CA GLN A 448 43.55 35.67 27.81
C GLN A 448 42.40 35.56 26.78
N VAL A 449 42.70 35.51 25.51
CA VAL A 449 41.63 35.34 24.46
C VAL A 449 41.40 33.87 24.11
N ALA A 450 42.38 32.98 24.42
CA ALA A 450 42.25 31.55 24.10
C ALA A 450 41.34 30.78 25.09
N ASP A 451 41.28 31.21 26.36
CA ASP A 451 40.43 30.53 27.36
C ASP A 451 38.93 30.92 27.23
N ALA A 452 38.63 32.09 26.66
CA ALA A 452 37.24 32.48 26.38
C ALA A 452 36.67 31.80 25.09
N ALA A 453 37.56 31.48 24.13
CA ALA A 453 37.16 30.80 22.91
C ALA A 453 36.85 29.30 23.13
N VAL A 454 37.47 28.64 24.12
CA VAL A 454 37.23 27.23 24.44
C VAL A 454 35.87 27.03 25.15
N GLN A 455 35.41 28.04 25.92
CA GLN A 455 34.07 27.98 26.54
C GLN A 455 32.92 28.38 25.62
N ALA A 456 33.20 29.19 24.59
CA ALA A 456 32.21 29.51 23.58
C ALA A 456 32.01 28.36 22.57
N ASP A 457 33.07 27.59 22.26
CA ASP A 457 33.02 26.47 21.31
C ASP A 457 32.19 25.27 21.83
N ASP A 458 32.11 25.03 23.15
CA ASP A 458 31.29 23.93 23.66
C ASP A 458 29.78 24.24 23.61
N ASN A 459 29.39 25.50 23.74
CA ASN A 459 27.97 25.90 23.56
C ASN A 459 27.58 26.03 22.07
N GLU A 460 28.46 26.58 21.22
CA GLU A 460 28.23 26.59 19.78
C GLU A 460 28.24 25.17 19.19
N GLN A 461 29.04 24.25 19.72
CA GLN A 461 28.98 22.84 19.27
C GLN A 461 27.74 22.12 19.74
N MET A 462 27.21 22.42 20.92
CA MET A 462 25.91 21.88 21.37
C MET A 462 24.75 22.45 20.54
N GLU A 463 24.70 23.74 20.27
CA GLU A 463 23.73 24.39 19.41
C GLU A 463 23.86 23.91 17.96
N THR A 464 25.07 23.66 17.47
CA THR A 464 25.31 23.12 16.11
C THR A 464 24.88 21.67 16.03
N ILE A 465 25.10 20.86 17.07
CA ILE A 465 24.64 19.47 17.14
C ILE A 465 23.10 19.41 17.24
N GLU A 466 22.50 20.28 18.04
CA GLU A 466 21.02 20.40 18.10
C GLU A 466 20.44 20.88 16.77
N ALA A 467 21.06 21.84 16.09
CA ALA A 467 20.68 22.31 14.77
C ALA A 467 20.87 21.22 13.69
N GLU A 468 21.96 20.43 13.75
CA GLU A 468 22.18 19.30 12.84
C GLU A 468 21.20 18.15 13.09
N VAL A 469 20.89 17.85 14.36
CA VAL A 469 19.86 16.87 14.72
C VAL A 469 18.49 17.35 14.28
N GLN A 470 18.20 18.64 14.43
CA GLN A 470 16.95 19.25 13.98
C GLN A 470 16.86 19.34 12.46
N ALA A 471 17.96 19.65 11.77
CA ALA A 471 18.09 19.59 10.32
C ALA A 471 17.99 18.16 9.79
N ALA A 472 18.59 17.18 10.45
CA ALA A 472 18.46 15.75 10.11
C ALA A 472 17.05 15.24 10.36
N THR A 473 16.37 15.67 11.43
CA THR A 473 14.98 15.35 11.72
C THR A 473 14.04 16.00 10.72
N THR A 474 14.31 17.24 10.33
CA THR A 474 13.56 17.96 9.28
C THR A 474 13.81 17.36 7.90
N ALA A 475 15.03 16.93 7.60
CA ALA A 475 15.38 16.23 6.39
C ALA A 475 14.73 14.83 6.33
N LEU A 476 14.61 14.13 7.48
CA LEU A 476 13.86 12.88 7.61
C LEU A 476 12.35 13.11 7.43
N LYS A 477 11.78 14.19 8.01
CA LYS A 477 10.38 14.58 7.78
C LYS A 477 10.10 14.95 6.32
N LEU A 478 10.99 15.71 5.68
CA LEU A 478 10.92 16.03 4.25
C LEU A 478 11.11 14.77 3.37
N THR A 479 11.81 13.76 3.88
CA THR A 479 11.92 12.46 3.20
C THR A 479 10.69 11.60 3.45
N GLU A 480 10.00 11.66 4.60
CA GLU A 480 8.71 10.97 4.82
C GLU A 480 7.61 11.56 3.93
N ASP A 481 7.50 12.88 3.85
CA ASP A 481 6.61 13.54 2.88
C ASP A 481 7.01 13.23 1.42
N ARG A 482 8.29 13.04 1.13
CA ARG A 482 8.80 12.54 -0.15
C ARG A 482 8.61 11.04 -0.32
N PHE A 483 8.63 10.23 0.74
CA PHE A 483 8.51 8.77 0.67
C PHE A 483 7.07 8.30 0.50
N GLU A 484 6.07 9.08 0.92
CA GLU A 484 4.71 8.91 0.40
C GLU A 484 4.64 9.23 -1.11
N ASP A 485 5.55 10.07 -1.61
CA ASP A 485 5.66 10.51 -3.00
C ASP A 485 6.65 9.67 -3.85
N ASP A 486 7.76 9.15 -3.26
CA ASP A 486 8.86 8.46 -3.97
C ASP A 486 8.65 6.95 -4.16
N ASP A 487 7.64 6.33 -3.55
CA ASP A 487 7.18 5.01 -4.02
C ASP A 487 6.76 5.03 -5.50
N ASN A 488 6.80 6.21 -6.11
CA ASN A 488 6.43 6.47 -7.50
C ASN A 488 7.61 6.83 -8.44
N ALA A 489 8.85 6.96 -7.96
CA ALA A 489 9.89 7.60 -8.78
C ALA A 489 10.74 6.67 -9.66
N ASP A 490 10.66 5.35 -9.55
CA ASP A 490 11.68 4.46 -10.16
C ASP A 490 11.15 3.31 -11.02
N ASP A 491 9.98 3.47 -11.64
CA ASP A 491 9.45 2.48 -12.60
C ASP A 491 9.69 2.87 -14.08
N SER A 492 10.66 3.76 -14.38
CA SER A 492 10.95 4.16 -15.76
C SER A 492 11.83 3.18 -16.54
N ASP A 493 12.44 2.16 -15.89
CA ASP A 493 13.37 1.23 -16.52
C ASP A 493 12.89 -0.23 -16.63
N TYR A 494 11.60 -0.50 -16.40
CA TYR A 494 11.03 -1.85 -16.59
C TYR A 494 9.87 -1.84 -17.60
N ASP A 495 10.02 -1.13 -18.70
CA ASP A 495 9.27 -1.32 -19.94
C ASP A 495 10.07 -2.21 -20.92
N SER A 496 10.73 -3.26 -20.42
CA SER A 496 11.26 -4.30 -21.28
C SER A 496 10.32 -5.49 -21.29
N ASP A 497 9.57 -5.60 -22.36
CA ASP A 497 9.13 -6.79 -23.04
C ASP A 497 9.00 -8.07 -22.18
N PHE A 498 7.95 -8.15 -21.39
CA PHE A 498 7.38 -9.43 -21.01
C PHE A 498 5.93 -9.48 -21.53
N ASP A 499 5.82 -9.70 -22.82
CA ASP A 499 4.65 -10.30 -23.42
C ASP A 499 4.49 -11.69 -22.81
N PHE A 500 3.59 -11.80 -21.85
CA PHE A 500 3.07 -13.09 -21.43
C PHE A 500 1.90 -13.44 -22.34
N GLU A 501 2.19 -14.13 -23.45
CA GLU A 501 1.21 -14.97 -24.11
C GLU A 501 0.72 -16.04 -23.13
N TYR A 502 -0.59 -16.09 -22.95
CA TYR A 502 -1.32 -17.16 -22.26
C TYR A 502 -1.70 -18.27 -23.22
#